data_569588fc26fad70d0c965741e627706f
#
_entry.id   569588fc26fad70d0c965741e627706f
#
_cell.length_a   1.000
_cell.length_b   1.000
_cell.length_c   1.000
_cell.angle_alpha   90.00
_cell.angle_beta   90.00
_cell.angle_gamma   90.00
#
_symmetry.space_group_name_H-M   'P 1'
#
loop_
_entity.id
_entity.type
_entity.pdbx_description
1 polymer ?
#
loop_
_entity_poly.entity_id
_entity_poly.type
_entity_poly.pdbx_seq_one_letter_code
_entity_poly.pdbx_strand_id
1 'polypeptide(L)'
;MKITEIFEKIPDPRIERRKLYSLSSVLGIALCATLCGATDFEEMEEYGNAKIDLMRQLFDLPNGIPSHDTFNRVFKLINPQAFSAVLTQYAAELVGSLSGHHICIDGKCMRGTGEKGKKGNHCQTIVSAWVSAVEVVVGQESVADKSNEITAVPKVLDCLDLTGATVSLDAMGGQREIATQIANKGGFYFLAIKGNQPTAQTTNSTF
;
A
#
# COMPACT_ATOMS: atom_id res chain seq x y z
N MET A 1 -14.30 -8.60 8.87
CA MET A 1 -15.02 -8.36 7.60
C MET A 1 -14.43 -9.25 6.52
N LYS A 2 -15.22 -9.76 5.56
CA LYS A 2 -14.68 -10.53 4.43
C LYS A 2 -14.06 -9.59 3.41
N ILE A 3 -12.98 -9.98 2.76
CA ILE A 3 -12.30 -9.17 1.73
C ILE A 3 -13.22 -8.82 0.56
N THR A 4 -14.18 -9.67 0.24
CA THR A 4 -15.20 -9.42 -0.79
C THR A 4 -16.08 -8.21 -0.46
N GLU A 5 -16.52 -8.08 0.80
CA GLU A 5 -17.35 -6.97 1.29
C GLU A 5 -16.61 -5.63 1.20
N ILE A 6 -15.28 -5.67 1.27
CA ILE A 6 -14.44 -4.49 1.15
C ILE A 6 -14.36 -4.04 -0.31
N PHE A 7 -14.16 -4.96 -1.24
CA PHE A 7 -14.10 -4.63 -2.66
C PHE A 7 -15.45 -4.13 -3.22
N GLU A 8 -16.57 -4.49 -2.61
CA GLU A 8 -17.89 -3.94 -2.95
C GLU A 8 -18.03 -2.43 -2.70
N LYS A 9 -17.18 -1.87 -1.82
CA LYS A 9 -17.12 -0.41 -1.56
C LYS A 9 -16.44 0.37 -2.69
N ILE A 10 -15.76 -0.31 -3.62
CA ILE A 10 -15.07 0.33 -4.74
C ILE A 10 -16.09 0.57 -5.86
N PRO A 11 -16.26 1.82 -6.32
CA PRO A 11 -17.13 2.10 -7.46
C PRO A 11 -16.65 1.37 -8.70
N ASP A 12 -17.54 0.59 -9.32
CA ASP A 12 -17.22 -0.13 -10.56
C ASP A 12 -17.28 0.82 -11.77
N PRO A 13 -16.15 1.15 -12.42
CA PRO A 13 -16.09 2.11 -13.52
C PRO A 13 -16.59 1.52 -14.85
N ARG A 14 -16.91 0.24 -14.90
CA ARG A 14 -17.30 -0.46 -16.14
C ARG A 14 -18.77 -0.22 -16.50
N ILE A 15 -19.08 -0.25 -17.78
CA ILE A 15 -20.46 -0.16 -18.31
C ILE A 15 -21.21 -1.46 -18.01
N GLU A 16 -22.43 -1.38 -17.47
CA GLU A 16 -23.26 -2.52 -17.03
C GLU A 16 -23.34 -3.68 -18.05
N ARG A 17 -23.67 -3.39 -19.29
CA ARG A 17 -23.83 -4.41 -20.34
C ARG A 17 -22.56 -5.21 -20.69
N ARG A 18 -21.39 -4.88 -20.10
CA ARG A 18 -20.10 -5.55 -20.34
C ARG A 18 -19.53 -6.20 -19.09
N LYS A 19 -20.33 -6.32 -18.03
CA LYS A 19 -19.92 -6.91 -16.76
C LYS A 19 -20.28 -8.41 -16.73
N LEU A 20 -19.37 -9.27 -17.20
CA LEU A 20 -19.51 -10.74 -17.05
C LEU A 20 -19.18 -11.22 -15.63
N TYR A 21 -18.35 -10.46 -14.91
CA TYR A 21 -17.87 -10.77 -13.57
C TYR A 21 -18.06 -9.56 -12.67
N SER A 22 -18.40 -9.78 -11.39
CA SER A 22 -18.42 -8.69 -10.40
C SER A 22 -17.04 -8.08 -10.24
N LEU A 23 -16.96 -6.80 -9.87
CA LEU A 23 -15.67 -6.16 -9.57
C LEU A 23 -14.99 -6.86 -8.40
N SER A 24 -15.73 -7.20 -7.36
CA SER A 24 -15.22 -7.91 -6.18
C SER A 24 -14.64 -9.28 -6.50
N SER A 25 -15.23 -10.05 -7.43
CA SER A 25 -14.67 -11.32 -7.90
C SER A 25 -13.35 -11.12 -8.64
N VAL A 26 -13.28 -10.15 -9.57
CA VAL A 26 -12.04 -9.86 -10.31
C VAL A 26 -10.92 -9.45 -9.37
N LEU A 27 -11.17 -8.51 -8.45
CA LEU A 27 -10.17 -8.03 -7.49
C LEU A 27 -9.79 -9.10 -6.47
N GLY A 28 -10.76 -9.91 -6.04
CA GLY A 28 -10.51 -11.00 -5.09
C GLY A 28 -9.62 -12.09 -5.67
N ILE A 29 -9.86 -12.51 -6.92
CA ILE A 29 -8.99 -13.48 -7.60
C ILE A 29 -7.58 -12.90 -7.80
N ALA A 30 -7.49 -11.64 -8.25
CA ALA A 30 -6.21 -10.97 -8.43
C ALA A 30 -5.43 -10.91 -7.12
N LEU A 31 -6.08 -10.58 -6.00
CA LEU A 31 -5.45 -10.59 -4.68
C LEU A 31 -4.95 -11.99 -4.29
N CYS A 32 -5.80 -13.01 -4.42
CA CYS A 32 -5.39 -14.39 -4.12
C CYS A 32 -4.20 -14.83 -4.96
N ALA A 33 -4.22 -14.54 -6.26
CA ALA A 33 -3.13 -14.86 -7.17
C ALA A 33 -1.82 -14.15 -6.76
N THR A 34 -1.90 -12.83 -6.47
CA THR A 34 -0.75 -12.03 -6.03
C THR A 34 -0.15 -12.53 -4.72
N LEU A 35 -0.98 -12.90 -3.74
CA LEU A 35 -0.52 -13.51 -2.49
C LEU A 35 0.15 -14.88 -2.71
N CYS A 36 -0.21 -15.58 -3.78
CA CYS A 36 0.42 -16.84 -4.19
C CYS A 36 1.60 -16.64 -5.15
N GLY A 37 2.04 -15.41 -5.41
CA GLY A 37 3.24 -15.09 -6.17
C GLY A 37 3.02 -14.67 -7.62
N ALA A 38 1.77 -14.55 -8.11
CA ALA A 38 1.51 -14.03 -9.45
C ALA A 38 2.01 -12.59 -9.61
N THR A 39 2.73 -12.33 -10.69
CA THR A 39 3.39 -11.04 -10.97
C THR A 39 2.80 -10.30 -12.15
N ASP A 40 1.95 -10.95 -12.95
CA ASP A 40 1.25 -10.38 -14.09
C ASP A 40 -0.18 -10.93 -14.23
N PHE A 41 -0.92 -10.42 -15.22
CA PHE A 41 -2.33 -10.79 -15.41
C PHE A 41 -2.51 -12.18 -16.04
N GLU A 42 -1.52 -12.68 -16.77
CA GLU A 42 -1.53 -14.04 -17.35
C GLU A 42 -1.40 -15.07 -16.22
N GLU A 43 -0.47 -14.86 -15.30
CA GLU A 43 -0.32 -15.69 -14.10
C GLU A 43 -1.56 -15.64 -13.18
N MET A 44 -2.27 -14.49 -13.10
CA MET A 44 -3.54 -14.40 -12.36
C MET A 44 -4.65 -15.25 -12.99
N GLU A 45 -4.75 -15.27 -14.32
CA GLU A 45 -5.68 -16.15 -15.05
C GLU A 45 -5.32 -17.63 -14.85
N GLU A 46 -4.03 -17.99 -14.99
CA GLU A 46 -3.54 -19.34 -14.78
C GLU A 46 -3.80 -19.84 -13.36
N TYR A 47 -3.50 -19.01 -12.35
CA TYR A 47 -3.79 -19.32 -10.94
C TYR A 47 -5.29 -19.56 -10.72
N GLY A 48 -6.13 -18.67 -11.22
CA GLY A 48 -7.58 -18.79 -11.09
C GLY A 48 -8.10 -20.10 -11.68
N ASN A 49 -7.65 -20.44 -12.90
CA ASN A 49 -8.01 -21.70 -13.57
C ASN A 49 -7.48 -22.93 -12.82
N ALA A 50 -6.25 -22.90 -12.35
CA ALA A 50 -5.66 -23.99 -11.57
C ALA A 50 -6.36 -24.21 -10.21
N LYS A 51 -6.97 -23.16 -9.65
CA LYS A 51 -7.68 -23.17 -8.35
C LYS A 51 -9.17 -22.91 -8.48
N ILE A 52 -9.79 -23.25 -9.61
CA ILE A 52 -11.18 -22.91 -9.94
C ILE A 52 -12.18 -23.32 -8.85
N ASP A 53 -12.01 -24.51 -8.25
CA ASP A 53 -12.93 -25.00 -7.22
C ASP A 53 -12.84 -24.15 -5.94
N LEU A 54 -11.62 -23.73 -5.54
CA LEU A 54 -11.44 -22.80 -4.43
C LEU A 54 -12.00 -21.41 -4.76
N MET A 55 -11.76 -20.92 -5.96
CA MET A 55 -12.26 -19.60 -6.40
C MET A 55 -13.79 -19.57 -6.41
N ARG A 56 -14.45 -20.65 -6.82
CA ARG A 56 -15.91 -20.77 -6.78
C ARG A 56 -16.50 -20.83 -5.37
N GLN A 57 -15.74 -21.28 -4.39
CA GLN A 57 -16.15 -21.25 -2.98
C GLN A 57 -16.08 -19.83 -2.39
N LEU A 58 -15.14 -19.01 -2.89
CA LEU A 58 -14.89 -17.66 -2.38
C LEU A 58 -15.68 -16.57 -3.12
N PHE A 59 -15.92 -16.77 -4.42
CA PHE A 59 -16.49 -15.77 -5.32
C PHE A 59 -17.61 -16.36 -6.18
N ASP A 60 -18.55 -15.50 -6.57
CA ASP A 60 -19.57 -15.85 -7.57
C ASP A 60 -18.96 -15.81 -8.97
N LEU A 61 -18.81 -16.98 -9.60
CA LEU A 61 -18.11 -17.17 -10.87
C LEU A 61 -18.94 -17.99 -11.88
N PRO A 62 -20.15 -17.53 -12.27
CA PRO A 62 -21.00 -18.25 -13.19
C PRO A 62 -20.38 -18.42 -14.58
N ASN A 63 -19.47 -17.50 -14.97
CA ASN A 63 -18.79 -17.50 -16.26
C ASN A 63 -17.32 -18.01 -16.17
N GLY A 64 -16.95 -18.68 -15.07
CA GLY A 64 -15.59 -19.17 -14.85
C GLY A 64 -14.61 -18.07 -14.42
N ILE A 65 -13.32 -18.21 -14.75
CA ILE A 65 -12.28 -17.24 -14.39
C ILE A 65 -12.20 -16.14 -15.43
N PRO A 66 -12.03 -14.86 -15.00
CA PRO A 66 -11.72 -13.76 -15.92
C PRO A 66 -10.41 -13.99 -16.66
N SER A 67 -10.38 -13.66 -17.96
CA SER A 67 -9.13 -13.70 -18.74
C SER A 67 -8.17 -12.57 -18.31
N HIS A 68 -6.88 -12.74 -18.64
CA HIS A 68 -5.85 -11.72 -18.41
C HIS A 68 -6.23 -10.34 -18.99
N ASP A 69 -6.89 -10.32 -20.15
CA ASP A 69 -7.42 -9.08 -20.74
C ASP A 69 -8.49 -8.42 -19.88
N THR A 70 -9.30 -9.22 -19.17
CA THR A 70 -10.31 -8.69 -18.24
C THR A 70 -9.66 -8.07 -17.02
N PHE A 71 -8.65 -8.73 -16.41
CA PHE A 71 -7.84 -8.15 -15.35
C PHE A 71 -7.20 -6.85 -15.80
N ASN A 72 -6.48 -6.85 -16.92
CA ASN A 72 -5.81 -5.68 -17.46
C ASN A 72 -6.77 -4.50 -17.64
N ARG A 73 -7.96 -4.74 -18.21
CA ARG A 73 -8.99 -3.72 -18.44
C ARG A 73 -9.55 -3.16 -17.14
N VAL A 74 -9.82 -4.01 -16.15
CA VAL A 74 -10.32 -3.59 -14.84
C VAL A 74 -9.27 -2.72 -14.13
N PHE A 75 -8.02 -3.17 -14.05
CA PHE A 75 -6.96 -2.43 -13.38
C PHE A 75 -6.59 -1.10 -14.08
N LYS A 76 -6.82 -0.97 -15.39
CA LYS A 76 -6.69 0.31 -16.11
C LYS A 76 -7.80 1.31 -15.80
N LEU A 77 -8.99 0.84 -15.45
CA LEU A 77 -10.17 1.68 -15.22
C LEU A 77 -10.41 2.03 -13.76
N ILE A 78 -9.97 1.18 -12.84
CA ILE A 78 -10.20 1.37 -11.40
C ILE A 78 -9.52 2.65 -10.91
N ASN A 79 -10.19 3.36 -9.99
CA ASN A 79 -9.60 4.52 -9.33
C ASN A 79 -8.54 4.03 -8.33
N PRO A 80 -7.23 4.36 -8.52
CA PRO A 80 -6.17 3.84 -7.66
C PRO A 80 -6.25 4.36 -6.23
N GLN A 81 -6.76 5.58 -6.01
CA GLN A 81 -6.93 6.15 -4.68
C GLN A 81 -8.03 5.42 -3.91
N ALA A 82 -9.18 5.14 -4.55
CA ALA A 82 -10.27 4.38 -3.94
C ALA A 82 -9.82 2.94 -3.62
N PHE A 83 -9.06 2.31 -4.52
CA PHE A 83 -8.50 0.97 -4.31
C PHE A 83 -7.52 0.95 -3.13
N SER A 84 -6.57 1.88 -3.08
CA SER A 84 -5.61 2.02 -1.99
C SER A 84 -6.29 2.26 -0.65
N ALA A 85 -7.29 3.16 -0.59
CA ALA A 85 -8.02 3.46 0.64
C ALA A 85 -8.73 2.23 1.21
N VAL A 86 -9.34 1.41 0.34
CA VAL A 86 -10.02 0.18 0.73
C VAL A 86 -9.05 -0.86 1.26
N LEU A 87 -7.89 -1.04 0.64
CA LEU A 87 -6.85 -1.95 1.13
C LEU A 87 -6.25 -1.48 2.46
N THR A 88 -6.01 -0.18 2.60
CA THR A 88 -5.54 0.43 3.86
C THR A 88 -6.55 0.20 4.99
N GLN A 89 -7.84 0.40 4.73
CA GLN A 89 -8.88 0.12 5.71
C GLN A 89 -8.87 -1.36 6.13
N TYR A 90 -8.74 -2.27 5.18
CA TYR A 90 -8.67 -3.71 5.48
C TYR A 90 -7.43 -4.06 6.32
N ALA A 91 -6.28 -3.53 5.96
CA ALA A 91 -5.05 -3.71 6.71
C ALA A 91 -5.20 -3.20 8.16
N ALA A 92 -5.79 -2.02 8.34
CA ALA A 92 -6.05 -1.47 9.67
C ALA A 92 -7.00 -2.36 10.49
N GLU A 93 -8.05 -2.92 9.88
CA GLU A 93 -8.96 -3.87 10.56
C GLU A 93 -8.27 -5.18 10.94
N LEU A 94 -7.34 -5.68 10.11
CA LEU A 94 -6.57 -6.89 10.41
C LEU A 94 -5.61 -6.69 11.58
N VAL A 95 -4.95 -5.54 11.62
CA VAL A 95 -3.99 -5.21 12.68
C VAL A 95 -4.71 -4.82 13.97
N GLY A 96 -5.86 -4.16 13.87
CA GLY A 96 -6.56 -3.57 15.02
C GLY A 96 -5.82 -2.35 15.57
N SER A 97 -5.49 -2.34 16.86
CA SER A 97 -4.75 -1.24 17.49
C SER A 97 -3.27 -1.28 17.12
N LEU A 98 -2.70 -0.11 16.78
CA LEU A 98 -1.25 0.04 16.57
C LEU A 98 -0.47 0.24 17.88
N SER A 99 -1.15 0.37 19.03
CA SER A 99 -0.50 0.53 20.33
C SER A 99 0.43 -0.63 20.66
N GLY A 100 1.67 -0.30 21.05
CA GLY A 100 2.72 -1.28 21.31
C GLY A 100 3.40 -1.84 20.07
N HIS A 101 2.93 -1.51 18.86
CA HIS A 101 3.56 -1.95 17.62
C HIS A 101 4.66 -1.00 17.16
N HIS A 102 5.65 -1.59 16.48
CA HIS A 102 6.68 -0.84 15.75
C HIS A 102 6.28 -0.71 14.29
N ILE A 103 6.25 0.53 13.81
CA ILE A 103 5.90 0.92 12.46
C ILE A 103 7.14 1.46 11.77
N CYS A 104 7.59 0.80 10.71
CA CYS A 104 8.68 1.27 9.88
C CYS A 104 8.11 2.07 8.69
N ILE A 105 8.57 3.30 8.48
CA ILE A 105 8.20 4.08 7.30
C ILE A 105 9.42 4.17 6.39
N ASP A 106 9.23 3.73 5.14
CA ASP A 106 10.28 3.71 4.12
C ASP A 106 9.71 4.03 2.74
N GLY A 107 10.54 4.66 1.91
CA GLY A 107 10.25 4.99 0.53
C GLY A 107 10.88 4.00 -0.44
N LYS A 108 10.09 3.40 -1.33
CA LYS A 108 10.57 2.45 -2.34
C LYS A 108 10.25 2.90 -3.74
N CYS A 109 11.29 3.03 -4.56
CA CYS A 109 11.17 3.26 -5.99
C CYS A 109 10.69 1.99 -6.71
N MET A 110 9.58 2.10 -7.42
CA MET A 110 8.99 1.04 -8.25
C MET A 110 9.66 1.02 -9.62
N ARG A 111 10.78 0.29 -9.72
CA ARG A 111 11.68 0.30 -10.90
C ARG A 111 11.01 0.01 -12.24
N GLY A 112 9.90 -0.72 -12.28
CA GLY A 112 9.13 -1.03 -13.49
C GLY A 112 8.24 0.09 -14.01
N THR A 113 8.07 1.20 -13.26
CA THR A 113 7.12 2.27 -13.60
C THR A 113 7.74 3.41 -14.42
N GLY A 114 9.06 3.41 -14.61
CA GLY A 114 9.75 4.45 -15.38
C GLY A 114 9.57 4.30 -16.87
N GLU A 115 9.47 5.41 -17.62
CA GLU A 115 9.42 5.42 -19.08
C GLU A 115 10.75 4.94 -19.69
N LYS A 116 10.72 3.84 -20.44
CA LYS A 116 11.91 3.31 -21.14
C LYS A 116 12.42 4.36 -22.15
N GLY A 117 13.69 4.73 -22.03
CA GLY A 117 14.39 5.56 -23.02
C GLY A 117 14.49 7.06 -22.72
N LYS A 118 13.89 7.59 -21.68
CA LYS A 118 14.12 8.97 -21.23
C LYS A 118 15.31 9.05 -20.25
N LYS A 119 16.28 9.93 -20.53
CA LYS A 119 17.31 10.33 -19.54
C LYS A 119 16.61 10.95 -18.33
N GLY A 120 16.81 10.38 -17.13
CA GLY A 120 16.10 10.78 -15.91
C GLY A 120 14.86 9.91 -15.68
N ASN A 121 15.01 8.60 -15.80
CA ASN A 121 13.94 7.61 -15.56
C ASN A 121 13.38 7.77 -14.15
N HIS A 122 12.37 8.62 -14.00
CA HIS A 122 11.68 8.84 -12.74
C HIS A 122 10.76 7.64 -12.48
N CYS A 123 11.24 6.70 -11.69
CA CYS A 123 10.37 5.65 -11.18
C CYS A 123 9.40 6.24 -10.15
N GLN A 124 8.19 5.73 -10.12
CA GLN A 124 7.24 6.07 -9.06
C GLN A 124 7.78 5.59 -7.71
N THR A 125 7.89 6.49 -6.75
CA THR A 125 8.24 6.15 -5.37
C THR A 125 6.96 6.03 -4.55
N ILE A 126 6.88 5.01 -3.72
CA ILE A 126 5.79 4.79 -2.77
C ILE A 126 6.40 4.81 -1.37
N VAL A 127 5.88 5.67 -0.50
CA VAL A 127 6.18 5.66 0.94
C VAL A 127 5.15 4.78 1.62
N SER A 128 5.62 3.80 2.40
CA SER A 128 4.78 2.81 3.06
C SER A 128 5.04 2.79 4.56
N ALA A 129 3.98 2.61 5.35
CA ALA A 129 4.05 2.33 6.79
C ALA A 129 3.84 0.83 7.02
N TRP A 130 4.88 0.16 7.48
CA TRP A 130 4.95 -1.28 7.68
C TRP A 130 4.93 -1.62 9.17
N VAL A 131 4.00 -2.47 9.60
CA VAL A 131 3.94 -2.99 10.97
C VAL A 131 4.74 -4.28 11.05
N SER A 132 5.90 -4.22 11.71
CA SER A 132 6.89 -5.31 11.69
C SER A 132 6.39 -6.62 12.33
N ALA A 133 5.57 -6.53 13.38
CA ALA A 133 5.12 -7.70 14.13
C ALA A 133 4.11 -8.57 13.37
N VAL A 134 3.35 -7.99 12.45
CA VAL A 134 2.28 -8.66 11.69
C VAL A 134 2.54 -8.66 10.19
N GLU A 135 3.65 -8.08 9.76
CA GLU A 135 4.10 -8.02 8.36
C GLU A 135 3.06 -7.40 7.40
N VAL A 136 2.37 -6.34 7.85
CA VAL A 136 1.31 -5.68 7.09
C VAL A 136 1.64 -4.21 6.85
N VAL A 137 1.38 -3.73 5.63
CA VAL A 137 1.38 -2.30 5.29
C VAL A 137 0.04 -1.69 5.69
N VAL A 138 0.05 -0.74 6.62
CA VAL A 138 -1.16 -0.08 7.17
C VAL A 138 -1.42 1.31 6.59
N GLY A 139 -0.51 1.80 5.76
CA GLY A 139 -0.65 3.06 5.05
C GLY A 139 0.38 3.20 3.96
N GLN A 140 0.01 3.85 2.86
CA GLN A 140 0.93 4.14 1.77
C GLN A 140 0.52 5.41 1.03
N GLU A 141 1.51 6.13 0.50
CA GLU A 141 1.33 7.32 -0.33
C GLU A 141 2.31 7.33 -1.49
N SER A 142 1.83 7.68 -2.68
CA SER A 142 2.70 7.85 -3.83
C SER A 142 3.35 9.23 -3.82
N VAL A 143 4.64 9.27 -4.12
CA VAL A 143 5.41 10.51 -4.23
C VAL A 143 5.16 11.11 -5.61
N ALA A 144 4.72 12.36 -5.67
CA ALA A 144 4.57 13.07 -6.94
C ALA A 144 5.95 13.33 -7.59
N ASP A 145 6.02 13.29 -8.93
CA ASP A 145 7.25 13.34 -9.74
C ASP A 145 8.27 14.44 -9.40
N LYS A 146 7.84 15.52 -8.73
CA LYS A 146 8.71 16.65 -8.34
C LYS A 146 8.87 16.81 -6.83
N SER A 147 8.31 15.91 -6.01
CA SER A 147 8.45 15.93 -4.56
C SER A 147 9.40 14.84 -4.10
N ASN A 148 10.01 15.02 -2.93
CA ASN A 148 10.79 14.00 -2.27
C ASN A 148 9.91 13.19 -1.28
N GLU A 149 10.42 12.08 -0.79
CA GLU A 149 9.73 11.20 0.17
C GLU A 149 9.28 11.92 1.43
N ILE A 150 10.01 12.97 1.86
CA ILE A 150 9.70 13.77 3.05
C ILE A 150 8.28 14.36 2.98
N THR A 151 7.80 14.72 1.78
CA THR A 151 6.46 15.32 1.61
C THR A 151 5.32 14.28 1.68
N ALA A 152 5.61 13.01 1.47
CA ALA A 152 4.63 11.93 1.54
C ALA A 152 4.48 11.36 2.97
N VAL A 153 5.56 11.38 3.78
CA VAL A 153 5.54 10.87 5.16
C VAL A 153 4.41 11.47 6.01
N PRO A 154 4.21 12.81 6.06
CA PRO A 154 3.13 13.40 6.83
C PRO A 154 1.75 12.88 6.46
N LYS A 155 1.47 12.66 5.18
CA LYS A 155 0.19 12.15 4.70
C LYS A 155 -0.05 10.70 5.12
N VAL A 156 0.99 9.86 5.10
CA VAL A 156 0.92 8.49 5.63
C VAL A 156 0.62 8.51 7.12
N LEU A 157 1.30 9.37 7.89
CA LEU A 157 1.07 9.51 9.33
C LEU A 157 -0.34 10.02 9.65
N ASP A 158 -0.91 10.91 8.82
CA ASP A 158 -2.26 11.46 9.03
C ASP A 158 -3.34 10.37 9.02
N CYS A 159 -3.17 9.34 8.19
CA CYS A 159 -4.12 8.24 8.07
C CYS A 159 -4.06 7.22 9.22
N LEU A 160 -3.07 7.30 10.13
CA LEU A 160 -2.82 6.32 11.18
C LEU A 160 -3.18 6.86 12.57
N ASP A 161 -3.77 6.02 13.42
CA ASP A 161 -3.80 6.26 14.86
C ASP A 161 -2.49 5.75 15.47
N LEU A 162 -1.62 6.69 15.87
CA LEU A 162 -0.29 6.38 16.40
C LEU A 162 -0.25 6.24 17.92
N THR A 163 -1.38 6.30 18.61
CA THR A 163 -1.45 6.25 20.07
C THR A 163 -0.73 5.01 20.61
N GLY A 164 0.37 5.22 21.34
CA GLY A 164 1.19 4.15 21.92
C GLY A 164 2.03 3.33 20.93
N ALA A 165 2.04 3.70 19.64
CA ALA A 165 2.89 3.07 18.63
C ALA A 165 4.29 3.69 18.60
N THR A 166 5.29 2.95 18.14
CA THR A 166 6.65 3.47 17.88
C THR A 166 6.89 3.54 16.39
N VAL A 167 7.17 4.72 15.86
CA VAL A 167 7.46 4.94 14.44
C VAL A 167 8.96 5.10 14.22
N SER A 168 9.52 4.35 13.28
CA SER A 168 10.91 4.54 12.83
C SER A 168 10.96 5.03 11.39
N LEU A 169 11.89 5.96 11.16
CA LEU A 169 12.23 6.48 9.83
C LEU A 169 13.75 6.52 9.66
N ASP A 170 14.18 6.48 8.41
CA ASP A 170 15.57 6.72 8.06
C ASP A 170 15.98 8.19 8.29
N ALA A 171 17.26 8.51 8.02
CA ALA A 171 17.78 9.86 8.25
C ALA A 171 17.16 10.94 7.35
N MET A 172 16.58 10.59 6.19
CA MET A 172 15.86 11.54 5.35
C MET A 172 14.53 11.96 5.98
N GLY A 173 13.84 11.01 6.63
CA GLY A 173 12.61 11.26 7.40
C GLY A 173 12.85 11.89 8.77
N GLY A 174 14.10 12.03 9.23
CA GLY A 174 14.48 12.60 10.52
C GLY A 174 14.28 14.12 10.61
N GLN A 175 13.07 14.60 10.34
CA GLN A 175 12.70 16.03 10.36
C GLN A 175 11.93 16.36 11.64
N ARG A 176 12.15 17.58 12.18
CA ARG A 176 11.51 18.04 13.40
C ARG A 176 9.98 18.04 13.31
N GLU A 177 9.46 18.44 12.16
CA GLU A 177 8.02 18.49 11.87
C GLU A 177 7.39 17.10 11.95
N ILE A 178 8.06 16.09 11.40
CA ILE A 178 7.61 14.68 11.42
C ILE A 178 7.63 14.16 12.87
N ALA A 179 8.70 14.41 13.62
CA ALA A 179 8.77 14.03 15.04
C ALA A 179 7.64 14.66 15.86
N THR A 180 7.36 15.95 15.62
CA THR A 180 6.27 16.68 16.28
C THR A 180 4.90 16.09 15.92
N GLN A 181 4.68 15.75 14.66
CA GLN A 181 3.42 15.13 14.22
C GLN A 181 3.19 13.76 14.90
N ILE A 182 4.22 12.91 14.96
CA ILE A 182 4.13 11.62 15.64
C ILE A 182 3.80 11.81 17.12
N ALA A 183 4.51 12.71 17.81
CA ALA A 183 4.28 12.99 19.22
C ALA A 183 2.87 13.55 19.49
N ASN A 184 2.38 14.47 18.65
CA ASN A 184 1.04 15.04 18.76
C ASN A 184 -0.07 13.98 18.57
N LYS A 185 0.22 12.90 17.83
CA LYS A 185 -0.67 11.74 17.64
C LYS A 185 -0.48 10.66 18.75
N GLY A 186 0.23 10.98 19.84
CA GLY A 186 0.44 10.07 20.97
C GLY A 186 1.39 8.90 20.70
N GLY A 187 2.18 8.99 19.62
CA GLY A 187 3.19 8.00 19.24
C GLY A 187 4.57 8.32 19.79
N PHE A 188 5.44 7.31 19.76
CA PHE A 188 6.88 7.42 20.01
C PHE A 188 7.62 7.36 18.67
N TYR A 189 8.81 7.93 18.61
CA TYR A 189 9.62 7.88 17.40
C TYR A 189 11.04 7.42 17.63
N PHE A 190 11.60 6.75 16.64
CA PHE A 190 13.01 6.39 16.54
C PHE A 190 13.54 6.87 15.18
N LEU A 191 14.26 7.99 15.19
CA LEU A 191 14.71 8.67 13.97
C LEU A 191 16.22 8.54 13.85
N ALA A 192 16.70 8.08 12.69
CA ALA A 192 18.11 8.06 12.39
C ALA A 192 18.62 9.50 12.15
N ILE A 193 19.77 9.85 12.74
CA ILE A 193 20.43 11.16 12.57
C ILE A 193 21.70 10.95 11.76
N LYS A 194 21.87 11.75 10.73
CA LYS A 194 23.11 11.82 9.91
C LYS A 194 23.57 13.29 9.81
N GLY A 195 24.62 13.54 9.02
CA GLY A 195 25.17 14.87 8.79
C GLY A 195 24.20 15.95 8.28
N ASN A 196 22.99 15.57 7.87
CA ASN A 196 21.90 16.50 7.53
C ASN A 196 21.24 17.17 8.77
N GLN A 197 21.61 16.74 9.99
CA GLN A 197 21.13 17.26 11.27
C GLN A 197 22.32 17.61 12.19
N PRO A 198 23.18 18.57 11.84
CA PRO A 198 24.44 18.82 12.55
C PRO A 198 24.23 19.23 14.01
N THR A 199 23.20 20.02 14.32
CA THR A 199 22.90 20.45 15.69
C THR A 199 22.51 19.28 16.60
N ALA A 200 21.66 18.35 16.10
CA ALA A 200 21.24 17.17 16.85
C ALA A 200 22.40 16.17 17.05
N GLN A 201 23.28 16.08 16.06
CA GLN A 201 24.46 15.21 16.12
C GLN A 201 25.50 15.71 17.17
N THR A 202 25.66 17.02 17.30
CA THR A 202 26.61 17.61 18.26
C THR A 202 26.13 17.47 19.71
N THR A 203 24.81 17.53 19.94
CA THR A 203 24.24 17.40 21.30
C THR A 203 24.34 15.96 21.83
N ASN A 204 24.30 14.95 20.97
CA ASN A 204 24.45 13.54 21.35
C ASN A 204 25.91 13.09 21.56
N SER A 205 26.89 13.86 21.13
CA SER A 205 28.31 13.54 21.35
C SER A 205 28.86 14.05 22.71
N THR A 206 27.99 14.61 23.55
CA THR A 206 28.37 15.21 24.86
C THR A 206 27.90 14.40 26.06
N PHE A 207 27.39 13.14 25.84
CA PHE A 207 27.04 12.19 26.90
C PHE A 207 27.89 10.93 26.82
#